data_77683e7eb0b41d5233f7f396fde082cf
#
_entry.id   77683e7eb0b41d5233f7f396fde082cf
#
_cell.length_a   1.000
_cell.length_b   1.000
_cell.length_c   1.000
_cell.angle_alpha   90.00
_cell.angle_beta   90.00
_cell.angle_gamma   90.00
#
_symmetry.space_group_name_H-M   'P 1'
#
loop_
_entity.id
_entity.type
_entity.pdbx_description
1 polymer ?
#
loop_
_entity_poly.entity_id
_entity_poly.type
_entity_poly.pdbx_seq_one_letter_code
_entity_poly.pdbx_strand_id
1 'polypeptide(L)'
;MTLKVKIILGIITTLIILILLIVSYFMLADIESKEPKQIEDACQVEIHEFIGRKVFVIKPKDGEKNEKKILYFHGGSYVAEASSDHWKFIEKIVTDTGSTLIFPDYPLTPKYTYKDVFKMVKPLCKEILEEVAPENLILMGDSAGGGLSLALIEEISKENYAIPSKTLLISPWLDVRLTNPKIDEVAPNDKDLNKEALKIAGVAYAGGEENTGNYLVSPVEGDLSKLKNITIFTGTYDILNPDVYVLQEKAKEQGVDIEVKEYEKAGHIWIITKKGDSNIIEKGYNDLLEKIKEDN
;
A
#
# COMPACT_ATOMS: atom_id res chain seq x y z
N MET A 1 -51.87 1.48 18.83
CA MET A 1 -50.45 1.65 19.13
C MET A 1 -50.30 2.69 20.21
N THR A 2 -49.72 2.36 21.35
CA THR A 2 -49.60 3.25 22.49
C THR A 2 -48.63 4.43 22.19
N LEU A 3 -48.77 5.57 22.89
CA LEU A 3 -47.90 6.74 22.73
C LEU A 3 -46.41 6.34 22.89
N LYS A 4 -46.08 5.45 23.85
CA LYS A 4 -44.72 4.98 24.07
C LYS A 4 -44.15 4.25 22.84
N VAL A 5 -44.94 3.44 22.15
CA VAL A 5 -44.51 2.72 20.92
C VAL A 5 -44.28 3.71 19.78
N LYS A 6 -45.09 4.76 19.65
CA LYS A 6 -44.85 5.80 18.62
C LYS A 6 -43.57 6.60 18.88
N ILE A 7 -43.25 6.91 20.13
CA ILE A 7 -42.01 7.62 20.52
C ILE A 7 -40.80 6.72 20.22
N ILE A 8 -40.84 5.46 20.62
CA ILE A 8 -39.73 4.53 20.36
C ILE A 8 -39.49 4.35 18.85
N LEU A 9 -40.56 4.16 18.07
CA LEU A 9 -40.44 4.07 16.60
C LEU A 9 -39.86 5.36 16.01
N GLY A 10 -40.27 6.54 16.48
CA GLY A 10 -39.72 7.82 16.06
C GLY A 10 -38.23 7.94 16.34
N ILE A 11 -37.77 7.56 17.53
CA ILE A 11 -36.34 7.54 17.88
C ILE A 11 -35.55 6.59 16.99
N ILE A 12 -36.04 5.38 16.78
CA ILE A 12 -35.38 4.38 15.91
C ILE A 12 -35.27 4.91 14.46
N THR A 13 -36.34 5.51 13.94
CA THR A 13 -36.33 6.08 12.58
C THR A 13 -35.33 7.23 12.46
N THR A 14 -35.27 8.11 13.47
CA THR A 14 -34.30 9.21 13.48
C THR A 14 -32.86 8.70 13.55
N LEU A 15 -32.59 7.66 14.37
CA LEU A 15 -31.28 7.01 14.44
C LEU A 15 -30.89 6.36 13.11
N ILE A 16 -31.81 5.67 12.44
CA ILE A 16 -31.55 5.08 11.12
C ILE A 16 -31.22 6.17 10.09
N ILE A 17 -32.00 7.26 10.06
CA ILE A 17 -31.73 8.37 9.15
C ILE A 17 -30.36 8.99 9.44
N LEU A 18 -30.01 9.19 10.70
CA LEU A 18 -28.72 9.75 11.09
C LEU A 18 -27.57 8.81 10.65
N ILE A 19 -27.71 7.50 10.86
CA ILE A 19 -26.73 6.52 10.39
C ILE A 19 -26.61 6.56 8.87
N LEU A 20 -27.70 6.62 8.12
CA LEU A 20 -27.68 6.71 6.66
C LEU A 20 -27.02 7.99 6.18
N LEU A 21 -27.24 9.12 6.86
CA LEU A 21 -26.58 10.39 6.53
C LEU A 21 -25.08 10.33 6.80
N ILE A 22 -24.66 9.74 7.92
CA ILE A 22 -23.25 9.54 8.26
C ILE A 22 -22.57 8.61 7.22
N VAL A 23 -23.21 7.48 6.91
CA VAL A 23 -22.70 6.56 5.88
C VAL A 23 -22.61 7.27 4.52
N SER A 24 -23.65 7.99 4.12
CA SER A 24 -23.65 8.77 2.87
C SER A 24 -22.55 9.83 2.85
N TYR A 25 -22.31 10.51 3.97
CA TYR A 25 -21.21 11.48 4.08
C TYR A 25 -19.85 10.80 3.87
N PHE A 26 -19.58 9.69 4.56
CA PHE A 26 -18.33 8.95 4.38
C PHE A 26 -18.18 8.36 2.97
N MET A 27 -19.28 7.90 2.37
CA MET A 27 -19.29 7.38 0.98
C MET A 27 -18.99 8.43 -0.07
N LEU A 28 -19.27 9.71 0.23
CA LEU A 28 -19.05 10.84 -0.69
C LEU A 28 -17.80 11.66 -0.33
N ALA A 29 -17.24 11.47 0.87
CA ALA A 29 -16.05 12.19 1.29
C ALA A 29 -14.85 11.83 0.39
N ASP A 30 -14.14 12.85 -0.04
CA ASP A 30 -12.83 12.68 -0.63
C ASP A 30 -11.80 12.70 0.50
N ILE A 31 -11.16 11.56 0.71
CA ILE A 31 -10.14 11.41 1.75
C ILE A 31 -8.80 11.69 1.09
N GLU A 32 -8.11 12.70 1.57
CA GLU A 32 -6.80 13.12 1.09
C GLU A 32 -5.78 13.16 2.22
N SER A 33 -4.55 12.81 1.92
CA SER A 33 -3.45 12.93 2.87
C SER A 33 -3.19 14.40 3.23
N LYS A 34 -2.98 14.63 4.53
CA LYS A 34 -2.61 15.96 5.04
C LYS A 34 -1.18 16.30 4.64
N GLU A 35 -0.90 17.59 4.53
CA GLU A 35 0.46 18.07 4.29
C GLU A 35 1.39 17.62 5.42
N PRO A 36 2.57 17.08 5.08
CA PRO A 36 3.46 16.44 6.05
C PRO A 36 4.33 17.44 6.81
N LYS A 37 3.73 18.43 7.48
CA LYS A 37 4.46 19.46 8.24
C LYS A 37 5.49 18.92 9.22
N GLN A 38 5.27 17.70 9.73
CA GLN A 38 6.17 17.06 10.69
C GLN A 38 7.53 16.66 10.13
N ILE A 39 7.71 16.64 8.80
CA ILE A 39 8.99 16.27 8.16
C ILE A 39 9.73 17.44 7.51
N GLU A 40 9.16 18.65 7.56
CA GLU A 40 9.73 19.87 6.92
C GLU A 40 11.06 20.32 7.55
N ASP A 41 11.37 19.87 8.77
CA ASP A 41 12.64 20.15 9.41
C ASP A 41 13.81 19.39 8.78
N ALA A 42 13.58 18.17 8.31
CA ALA A 42 14.59 17.29 7.73
C ALA A 42 14.52 17.18 6.20
N CYS A 43 13.35 17.45 5.61
CA CYS A 43 13.11 17.28 4.19
C CYS A 43 12.56 18.56 3.55
N GLN A 44 12.85 18.72 2.25
CA GLN A 44 12.11 19.63 1.38
C GLN A 44 10.91 18.88 0.81
N VAL A 45 9.73 19.49 0.84
CA VAL A 45 8.49 18.91 0.31
C VAL A 45 7.96 19.82 -0.78
N GLU A 46 7.87 19.29 -1.99
CA GLU A 46 7.20 19.93 -3.13
C GLU A 46 5.87 19.20 -3.36
N ILE A 47 4.81 19.93 -3.62
CA ILE A 47 3.48 19.36 -3.85
C ILE A 47 3.07 19.71 -5.28
N HIS A 48 2.84 18.69 -6.08
CA HIS A 48 2.33 18.81 -7.44
C HIS A 48 0.90 18.27 -7.50
N GLU A 49 0.12 18.75 -8.46
CA GLU A 49 -1.18 18.19 -8.77
C GLU A 49 -1.07 17.30 -10.00
N PHE A 50 -1.55 16.05 -9.90
CA PHE A 50 -1.61 15.10 -10.98
C PHE A 50 -2.99 14.44 -11.04
N ILE A 51 -3.73 14.67 -12.12
CA ILE A 51 -5.11 14.16 -12.32
C ILE A 51 -6.02 14.48 -11.12
N GLY A 52 -5.94 15.72 -10.61
CA GLY A 52 -6.77 16.21 -9.50
C GLY A 52 -6.39 15.64 -8.12
N ARG A 53 -5.20 15.06 -7.97
CA ARG A 53 -4.68 14.52 -6.72
C ARG A 53 -3.28 15.06 -6.45
N LYS A 54 -2.92 15.16 -5.17
CA LYS A 54 -1.59 15.60 -4.75
C LYS A 54 -0.54 14.51 -5.02
N VAL A 55 0.63 14.94 -5.45
CA VAL A 55 1.84 14.13 -5.49
C VAL A 55 2.91 14.88 -4.71
N PHE A 56 3.35 14.30 -3.60
CA PHE A 56 4.40 14.86 -2.78
C PHE A 56 5.75 14.38 -3.30
N VAL A 57 6.64 15.32 -3.61
CA VAL A 57 8.04 15.04 -3.96
C VAL A 57 8.90 15.47 -2.77
N ILE A 58 9.51 14.49 -2.12
CA ILE A 58 10.20 14.67 -0.84
C ILE A 58 11.69 14.44 -1.06
N LYS A 59 12.50 15.46 -0.79
CA LYS A 59 13.95 15.46 -1.00
C LYS A 59 14.69 15.70 0.32
N PRO A 60 15.92 15.19 0.47
CA PRO A 60 16.76 15.57 1.62
C PRO A 60 16.96 17.08 1.65
N LYS A 61 16.93 17.71 2.83
CA LYS A 61 17.10 19.16 2.97
C LYS A 61 18.47 19.64 2.49
N ASP A 62 19.49 18.80 2.65
CA ASP A 62 20.87 19.08 2.22
C ASP A 62 21.13 18.72 0.74
N GLY A 63 20.07 18.41 -0.03
CA GLY A 63 20.14 18.00 -1.42
C GLY A 63 20.25 16.50 -1.63
N GLU A 64 19.94 16.06 -2.85
CA GLU A 64 20.01 14.66 -3.27
C GLU A 64 21.47 14.17 -3.26
N LYS A 65 21.68 12.95 -2.77
CA LYS A 65 23.01 12.33 -2.67
C LYS A 65 23.22 11.23 -3.74
N ASN A 66 22.21 10.90 -4.50
CA ASN A 66 22.25 9.93 -5.58
C ASN A 66 21.09 10.18 -6.57
N GLU A 67 21.09 9.46 -7.68
CA GLU A 67 20.07 9.57 -8.74
C GLU A 67 18.82 8.70 -8.48
N LYS A 68 18.81 7.89 -7.42
CA LYS A 68 17.70 6.97 -7.12
C LYS A 68 16.45 7.74 -6.72
N LYS A 69 15.33 7.37 -7.31
CA LYS A 69 13.99 7.87 -6.98
C LYS A 69 13.16 6.70 -6.46
N ILE A 70 12.35 6.96 -5.46
CA ILE A 70 11.48 5.95 -4.85
C ILE A 70 10.04 6.39 -5.08
N LEU A 71 9.28 5.64 -5.88
CA LEU A 71 7.84 5.81 -5.99
C LEU A 71 7.19 4.94 -4.91
N TYR A 72 6.56 5.56 -3.92
CA TYR A 72 6.03 4.87 -2.75
C TYR A 72 4.52 5.00 -2.61
N PHE A 73 3.82 3.87 -2.51
CA PHE A 73 2.38 3.79 -2.23
C PHE A 73 2.15 3.31 -0.79
N HIS A 74 1.40 4.11 -0.02
CA HIS A 74 1.11 3.80 1.38
C HIS A 74 0.04 2.72 1.54
N GLY A 75 0.06 2.05 2.70
CA GLY A 75 -0.99 1.17 3.16
C GLY A 75 -2.23 1.91 3.66
N GLY A 76 -3.14 1.17 4.33
CA GLY A 76 -4.38 1.71 4.87
C GLY A 76 -5.62 1.09 4.24
N SER A 77 -5.50 -0.14 3.75
CA SER A 77 -6.60 -0.96 3.21
C SER A 77 -7.39 -0.27 2.10
N TYR A 78 -6.76 0.65 1.37
CA TYR A 78 -7.39 1.50 0.36
C TYR A 78 -8.48 2.45 0.88
N VAL A 79 -8.67 2.55 2.21
CA VAL A 79 -9.72 3.37 2.85
C VAL A 79 -9.17 4.52 3.69
N ALA A 80 -7.93 4.42 4.14
CA ALA A 80 -7.31 5.41 5.02
C ALA A 80 -6.17 6.15 4.32
N GLU A 81 -6.06 7.45 4.64
CA GLU A 81 -4.91 8.29 4.26
C GLU A 81 -3.59 7.82 4.93
N ALA A 82 -2.47 8.35 4.46
CA ALA A 82 -1.18 8.13 5.10
C ALA A 82 -1.17 8.57 6.56
N SER A 83 -0.73 7.68 7.44
CA SER A 83 -0.63 7.94 8.87
C SER A 83 0.62 8.76 9.22
N SER A 84 0.67 9.28 10.45
CA SER A 84 1.88 9.93 10.97
C SER A 84 3.10 9.02 10.98
N ASP A 85 2.93 7.70 11.09
CA ASP A 85 4.03 6.74 11.06
C ASP A 85 4.57 6.55 9.64
N HIS A 86 3.72 6.61 8.61
CA HIS A 86 4.16 6.66 7.21
C HIS A 86 5.04 7.90 6.96
N TRP A 87 4.63 9.08 7.43
CA TRP A 87 5.43 10.30 7.22
C TRP A 87 6.79 10.24 7.91
N LYS A 88 6.87 9.71 9.15
CA LYS A 88 8.15 9.49 9.85
C LYS A 88 9.02 8.44 9.14
N PHE A 89 8.40 7.41 8.57
CA PHE A 89 9.11 6.40 7.79
C PHE A 89 9.68 7.01 6.51
N ILE A 90 8.88 7.81 5.78
CA ILE A 90 9.31 8.54 4.58
C ILE A 90 10.49 9.45 4.89
N GLU A 91 10.38 10.29 5.94
CA GLU A 91 11.47 11.16 6.40
C GLU A 91 12.75 10.35 6.60
N LYS A 92 12.64 9.23 7.33
CA LYS A 92 13.79 8.39 7.65
C LYS A 92 14.39 7.74 6.39
N ILE A 93 13.59 7.26 5.46
CA ILE A 93 14.06 6.71 4.18
C ILE A 93 14.81 7.79 3.38
N VAL A 94 14.22 8.98 3.23
CA VAL A 94 14.81 10.08 2.46
C VAL A 94 16.14 10.53 3.07
N THR A 95 16.20 10.71 4.39
CA THR A 95 17.42 11.16 5.09
C THR A 95 18.52 10.11 5.09
N ASP A 96 18.20 8.84 5.32
CA ASP A 96 19.18 7.75 5.43
C ASP A 96 19.71 7.28 4.06
N THR A 97 18.91 7.44 3.00
CA THR A 97 19.32 7.07 1.64
C THR A 97 19.87 8.23 0.83
N GLY A 98 19.42 9.44 1.11
CA GLY A 98 19.72 10.61 0.29
C GLY A 98 18.98 10.64 -1.05
N SER A 99 17.97 9.79 -1.22
CA SER A 99 17.16 9.67 -2.44
C SER A 99 15.94 10.57 -2.39
N THR A 100 15.42 10.96 -3.54
CA THR A 100 14.09 11.59 -3.64
C THR A 100 13.01 10.52 -3.55
N LEU A 101 11.95 10.80 -2.78
CA LEU A 101 10.78 9.95 -2.66
C LEU A 101 9.55 10.67 -3.24
N ILE A 102 8.87 10.00 -4.17
CA ILE A 102 7.63 10.46 -4.82
C ILE A 102 6.48 9.71 -4.16
N PHE A 103 5.56 10.46 -3.57
CA PHE A 103 4.48 9.93 -2.74
C PHE A 103 3.12 10.43 -3.25
N PRO A 104 2.44 9.66 -4.11
CA PRO A 104 1.13 10.05 -4.61
C PRO A 104 0.04 9.77 -3.58
N ASP A 105 -0.83 10.77 -3.38
CA ASP A 105 -2.06 10.66 -2.61
C ASP A 105 -3.15 10.06 -3.49
N TYR A 106 -3.07 8.76 -3.74
CA TYR A 106 -3.96 8.05 -4.64
C TYR A 106 -5.42 8.00 -4.13
N PRO A 107 -6.43 7.92 -5.04
CA PRO A 107 -7.85 7.90 -4.68
C PRO A 107 -8.21 6.74 -3.74
N LEU A 108 -9.04 7.00 -2.73
CA LEU A 108 -9.41 6.04 -1.70
C LEU A 108 -10.89 5.63 -1.80
N THR A 109 -11.15 4.37 -1.44
CA THR A 109 -12.51 3.83 -1.29
C THR A 109 -13.17 4.40 0.00
N PRO A 110 -14.49 4.48 0.09
CA PRO A 110 -15.48 3.95 -0.85
C PRO A 110 -15.85 4.87 -2.02
N LYS A 111 -15.35 6.11 -2.02
CA LYS A 111 -15.66 7.07 -3.11
C LYS A 111 -15.10 6.62 -4.45
N TYR A 112 -13.92 6.02 -4.43
CA TYR A 112 -13.19 5.56 -5.61
C TYR A 112 -12.94 4.06 -5.57
N THR A 113 -12.72 3.45 -6.72
CA THR A 113 -12.40 2.03 -6.87
C THR A 113 -10.99 1.86 -7.47
N TYR A 114 -10.52 0.62 -7.58
CA TYR A 114 -9.26 0.32 -8.26
C TYR A 114 -9.14 0.95 -9.65
N LYS A 115 -10.27 1.08 -10.38
CA LYS A 115 -10.28 1.70 -11.71
C LYS A 115 -9.85 3.17 -11.67
N ASP A 116 -10.26 3.89 -10.65
CA ASP A 116 -9.92 5.31 -10.48
C ASP A 116 -8.48 5.46 -9.97
N VAL A 117 -8.03 4.56 -9.10
CA VAL A 117 -6.65 4.48 -8.65
C VAL A 117 -5.72 4.26 -9.86
N PHE A 118 -6.00 3.28 -10.71
CA PHE A 118 -5.18 2.98 -11.89
C PHE A 118 -5.22 4.06 -12.97
N LYS A 119 -6.30 4.86 -13.08
CA LYS A 119 -6.32 6.06 -13.93
C LYS A 119 -5.28 7.10 -13.52
N MET A 120 -4.90 7.14 -12.23
CA MET A 120 -3.88 8.05 -11.71
C MET A 120 -2.49 7.40 -11.71
N VAL A 121 -2.34 6.24 -11.04
CA VAL A 121 -1.01 5.71 -10.72
C VAL A 121 -0.27 5.17 -11.95
N LYS A 122 -1.00 4.63 -12.93
CA LYS A 122 -0.39 4.10 -14.15
C LYS A 122 0.22 5.20 -15.02
N PRO A 123 -0.49 6.28 -15.42
CA PRO A 123 0.14 7.38 -16.16
C PRO A 123 1.21 8.10 -15.34
N LEU A 124 1.06 8.27 -14.02
CA LEU A 124 2.08 8.85 -13.17
C LEU A 124 3.39 8.04 -13.22
N CYS A 125 3.31 6.71 -13.06
CA CYS A 125 4.49 5.85 -13.12
C CYS A 125 5.18 5.93 -14.49
N LYS A 126 4.42 6.01 -15.58
CA LYS A 126 4.96 6.15 -16.94
C LYS A 126 5.65 7.50 -17.13
N GLU A 127 5.04 8.59 -16.67
CA GLU A 127 5.66 9.93 -16.72
C GLU A 127 6.98 9.96 -15.95
N ILE A 128 7.02 9.36 -14.75
CA ILE A 128 8.26 9.24 -13.99
C ILE A 128 9.32 8.43 -14.77
N LEU A 129 8.95 7.35 -15.45
CA LEU A 129 9.86 6.52 -16.24
C LEU A 129 10.33 7.18 -17.55
N GLU A 130 9.68 8.25 -18.00
CA GLU A 130 10.17 9.09 -19.10
C GLU A 130 11.28 10.07 -18.63
N GLU A 131 11.25 10.45 -17.35
CA GLU A 131 12.22 11.39 -16.78
C GLU A 131 13.36 10.69 -16.02
N VAL A 132 13.08 9.53 -15.45
CA VAL A 132 14.00 8.76 -14.59
C VAL A 132 14.33 7.44 -15.29
N ALA A 133 15.61 7.18 -15.48
CA ALA A 133 16.05 5.89 -16.03
C ALA A 133 15.52 4.73 -15.16
N PRO A 134 15.00 3.64 -15.76
CA PRO A 134 14.39 2.54 -15.01
C PRO A 134 15.30 1.95 -13.93
N GLU A 135 16.63 1.93 -14.16
CA GLU A 135 17.66 1.49 -13.21
C GLU A 135 17.72 2.36 -11.96
N ASN A 136 17.28 3.61 -12.04
CA ASN A 136 17.27 4.56 -10.93
C ASN A 136 15.89 4.66 -10.25
N LEU A 137 14.85 3.99 -10.77
CA LEU A 137 13.53 3.98 -10.16
C LEU A 137 13.31 2.72 -9.31
N ILE A 138 12.95 2.93 -8.06
CA ILE A 138 12.53 1.90 -7.11
C ILE A 138 11.03 2.07 -6.87
N LEU A 139 10.25 1.02 -7.07
CA LEU A 139 8.85 0.99 -6.65
C LEU A 139 8.75 0.39 -5.26
N MET A 140 8.07 1.06 -4.36
CA MET A 140 7.91 0.59 -2.98
C MET A 140 6.46 0.75 -2.52
N GLY A 141 6.01 -0.13 -1.65
CA GLY A 141 4.70 0.02 -1.01
C GLY A 141 4.51 -0.92 0.16
N ASP A 142 3.62 -0.54 1.05
CA ASP A 142 3.27 -1.35 2.22
C ASP A 142 1.79 -1.74 2.21
N SER A 143 1.47 -2.92 2.73
CA SER A 143 0.08 -3.38 2.88
C SER A 143 -0.71 -3.27 1.57
N ALA A 144 -1.81 -2.52 1.53
CA ALA A 144 -2.58 -2.20 0.32
C ALA A 144 -1.70 -1.53 -0.76
N GLY A 145 -0.83 -0.60 -0.37
CA GLY A 145 0.14 0.03 -1.29
C GLY A 145 1.15 -0.96 -1.86
N GLY A 146 1.50 -2.01 -1.10
CA GLY A 146 2.31 -3.13 -1.59
C GLY A 146 1.59 -3.94 -2.66
N GLY A 147 0.32 -4.26 -2.45
CA GLY A 147 -0.54 -4.89 -3.47
C GLY A 147 -0.68 -4.02 -4.71
N LEU A 148 -0.94 -2.71 -4.52
CA LEU A 148 -1.02 -1.74 -5.62
C LEU A 148 0.28 -1.67 -6.42
N SER A 149 1.44 -1.68 -5.75
CA SER A 149 2.76 -1.65 -6.40
C SER A 149 2.96 -2.87 -7.31
N LEU A 150 2.64 -4.07 -6.81
CA LEU A 150 2.76 -5.28 -7.62
C LEU A 150 1.81 -5.27 -8.81
N ALA A 151 0.54 -4.96 -8.59
CA ALA A 151 -0.46 -4.86 -9.65
C ALA A 151 -0.08 -3.82 -10.72
N LEU A 152 0.55 -2.72 -10.32
CA LEU A 152 1.00 -1.67 -11.24
C LEU A 152 2.11 -2.16 -12.17
N ILE A 153 3.13 -2.83 -11.64
CA ILE A 153 4.22 -3.35 -12.52
C ILE A 153 3.75 -4.49 -13.41
N GLU A 154 2.80 -5.32 -12.95
CA GLU A 154 2.14 -6.31 -13.81
C GLU A 154 1.41 -5.64 -14.98
N GLU A 155 0.66 -4.57 -14.70
CA GLU A 155 -0.11 -3.85 -15.70
C GLU A 155 0.79 -3.18 -16.74
N ILE A 156 1.84 -2.44 -16.32
CA ILE A 156 2.73 -1.76 -17.26
C ILE A 156 3.62 -2.74 -18.04
N SER A 157 3.99 -3.87 -17.44
CA SER A 157 4.78 -4.91 -18.12
C SER A 157 4.04 -5.54 -19.31
N LYS A 158 2.71 -5.63 -19.27
CA LYS A 158 1.88 -6.12 -20.37
C LYS A 158 1.95 -5.24 -21.62
N GLU A 159 2.14 -3.95 -21.42
CA GLU A 159 2.28 -2.98 -22.50
C GLU A 159 3.71 -2.91 -23.07
N ASN A 160 4.62 -3.81 -22.62
CA ASN A 160 6.04 -3.78 -22.94
C ASN A 160 6.71 -2.44 -22.60
N TYR A 161 6.18 -1.74 -21.61
CA TYR A 161 6.78 -0.53 -21.08
C TYR A 161 7.92 -0.89 -20.12
N ALA A 162 8.88 0.02 -19.96
CA ALA A 162 9.92 -0.15 -18.97
C ALA A 162 9.29 -0.26 -17.57
N ILE A 163 9.87 -1.11 -16.72
CA ILE A 163 9.46 -1.25 -15.33
C ILE A 163 10.57 -0.77 -14.41
N PRO A 164 10.25 -0.30 -13.20
CA PRO A 164 11.24 0.04 -12.17
C PRO A 164 12.25 -1.10 -11.96
N SER A 165 13.48 -0.75 -11.67
CA SER A 165 14.58 -1.72 -11.52
C SER A 165 14.40 -2.64 -10.33
N LYS A 166 13.74 -2.15 -9.27
CA LYS A 166 13.45 -2.88 -8.04
C LYS A 166 12.02 -2.63 -7.58
N THR A 167 11.45 -3.65 -6.97
CA THR A 167 10.14 -3.54 -6.29
C THR A 167 10.29 -4.07 -4.86
N LEU A 168 10.05 -3.20 -3.88
CA LEU A 168 10.21 -3.49 -2.45
C LEU A 168 8.84 -3.44 -1.78
N LEU A 169 8.35 -4.57 -1.32
CA LEU A 169 7.01 -4.74 -0.77
C LEU A 169 7.09 -5.04 0.73
N ILE A 170 6.40 -4.27 1.55
CA ILE A 170 6.37 -4.45 3.01
C ILE A 170 4.98 -4.96 3.40
N SER A 171 4.87 -6.18 3.93
CA SER A 171 3.59 -6.79 4.32
C SER A 171 2.50 -6.63 3.24
N PRO A 172 2.73 -6.97 1.96
CA PRO A 172 1.82 -6.62 0.88
C PRO A 172 0.48 -7.35 0.96
N TRP A 173 -0.62 -6.64 0.67
CA TRP A 173 -1.95 -7.26 0.55
C TRP A 173 -2.15 -7.77 -0.88
N LEU A 174 -1.94 -9.06 -1.09
CA LEU A 174 -1.83 -9.71 -2.40
C LEU A 174 -3.14 -10.32 -2.91
N ASP A 175 -4.06 -10.67 -2.01
CA ASP A 175 -5.40 -11.18 -2.33
C ASP A 175 -6.44 -10.54 -1.41
N VAL A 176 -7.30 -9.69 -1.98
CA VAL A 176 -8.33 -9.02 -1.17
C VAL A 176 -9.43 -9.95 -0.67
N ARG A 177 -9.54 -11.16 -1.22
CA ARG A 177 -10.51 -12.17 -0.81
C ARG A 177 -10.15 -12.86 0.51
N LEU A 178 -8.84 -12.87 0.85
CA LEU A 178 -8.31 -13.54 2.06
C LEU A 178 -8.80 -14.98 2.22
N THR A 179 -8.79 -15.75 1.13
CA THR A 179 -9.33 -17.11 1.08
C THR A 179 -8.33 -18.20 1.44
N ASN A 180 -7.04 -17.85 1.59
CA ASN A 180 -6.00 -18.78 2.00
C ASN A 180 -6.30 -19.31 3.42
N PRO A 181 -6.46 -20.64 3.61
CA PRO A 181 -6.80 -21.21 4.92
C PRO A 181 -5.73 -20.98 5.99
N LYS A 182 -4.46 -20.82 5.60
CA LYS A 182 -3.36 -20.53 6.54
C LYS A 182 -3.50 -19.16 7.23
N ILE A 183 -4.31 -18.25 6.71
CA ILE A 183 -4.63 -16.98 7.34
C ILE A 183 -5.28 -17.22 8.71
N ASP A 184 -6.17 -18.20 8.83
CA ASP A 184 -6.87 -18.50 10.08
C ASP A 184 -5.93 -19.10 11.14
N GLU A 185 -4.79 -19.69 10.73
CA GLU A 185 -3.76 -20.19 11.64
C GLU A 185 -2.91 -19.02 12.21
N VAL A 186 -2.69 -17.98 11.43
CA VAL A 186 -1.91 -16.79 11.82
C VAL A 186 -2.76 -15.79 12.61
N ALA A 187 -4.05 -15.68 12.29
CA ALA A 187 -4.96 -14.67 12.85
C ALA A 187 -4.95 -14.53 14.39
N PRO A 188 -4.78 -15.59 15.20
CA PRO A 188 -4.68 -15.44 16.67
C PRO A 188 -3.47 -14.62 17.13
N ASN A 189 -2.42 -14.52 16.31
CA ASN A 189 -1.18 -13.81 16.65
C ASN A 189 -1.17 -12.37 16.08
N ASP A 190 -1.98 -12.09 15.06
CA ASP A 190 -2.09 -10.76 14.46
C ASP A 190 -2.90 -9.82 15.38
N LYS A 191 -2.28 -8.72 15.80
CA LYS A 191 -2.89 -7.72 16.69
C LYS A 191 -3.28 -6.43 15.95
N ASP A 192 -2.95 -6.35 14.68
CA ASP A 192 -3.10 -5.13 13.88
C ASP A 192 -4.25 -5.25 12.88
N LEU A 193 -4.46 -6.42 12.30
CA LEU A 193 -5.42 -6.63 11.22
C LEU A 193 -6.66 -7.44 11.66
N ASN A 194 -7.79 -7.10 11.05
CA ASN A 194 -9.02 -7.87 11.17
C ASN A 194 -9.44 -8.38 9.79
N LYS A 195 -9.50 -9.71 9.63
CA LYS A 195 -9.79 -10.38 8.36
C LYS A 195 -11.12 -9.93 7.74
N GLU A 196 -12.17 -9.81 8.53
CA GLU A 196 -13.50 -9.43 8.02
C GLU A 196 -13.55 -7.95 7.61
N ALA A 197 -12.91 -7.06 8.36
CA ALA A 197 -12.79 -5.65 7.99
C ALA A 197 -12.02 -5.48 6.69
N LEU A 198 -10.93 -6.24 6.50
CA LEU A 198 -10.17 -6.23 5.25
C LEU A 198 -10.99 -6.72 4.07
N LYS A 199 -11.76 -7.80 4.21
CA LYS A 199 -12.65 -8.28 3.15
C LYS A 199 -13.63 -7.21 2.70
N ILE A 200 -14.25 -6.50 3.65
CA ILE A 200 -15.18 -5.40 3.34
C ILE A 200 -14.46 -4.31 2.55
N ALA A 201 -13.27 -3.91 2.99
CA ALA A 201 -12.46 -2.90 2.31
C ALA A 201 -12.03 -3.37 0.90
N GLY A 202 -11.66 -4.65 0.76
CA GLY A 202 -11.30 -5.26 -0.51
C GLY A 202 -12.44 -5.28 -1.53
N VAL A 203 -13.64 -5.64 -1.10
CA VAL A 203 -14.85 -5.59 -1.94
C VAL A 203 -15.17 -4.15 -2.36
N ALA A 204 -15.03 -3.19 -1.44
CA ALA A 204 -15.24 -1.77 -1.76
C ALA A 204 -14.20 -1.26 -2.76
N TYR A 205 -12.91 -1.62 -2.60
CA TYR A 205 -11.83 -1.28 -3.54
C TYR A 205 -12.07 -1.91 -4.92
N ALA A 206 -12.51 -3.16 -4.96
CA ALA A 206 -12.88 -3.86 -6.20
C ALA A 206 -14.09 -3.22 -6.91
N GLY A 207 -14.93 -2.49 -6.18
CA GLY A 207 -16.20 -1.97 -6.70
C GLY A 207 -17.26 -3.05 -6.89
N GLY A 208 -17.16 -4.17 -6.14
CA GLY A 208 -18.06 -5.30 -6.12
C GLY A 208 -17.33 -6.64 -5.96
N GLU A 209 -18.03 -7.62 -5.41
CA GLU A 209 -17.50 -8.97 -5.13
C GLU A 209 -16.95 -9.64 -6.41
N GLU A 210 -17.63 -9.45 -7.53
CA GLU A 210 -17.29 -10.03 -8.83
C GLU A 210 -15.93 -9.59 -9.38
N ASN A 211 -15.39 -8.48 -8.89
CA ASN A 211 -14.11 -7.93 -9.34
C ASN A 211 -12.94 -8.29 -8.40
N THR A 212 -13.20 -8.92 -7.25
CA THR A 212 -12.15 -9.21 -6.26
C THR A 212 -11.05 -10.14 -6.77
N GLY A 213 -11.34 -10.99 -7.77
CA GLY A 213 -10.35 -11.83 -8.45
C GLY A 213 -9.62 -11.16 -9.62
N ASN A 214 -9.88 -9.87 -9.88
CA ASN A 214 -9.12 -9.13 -10.88
C ASN A 214 -7.68 -8.88 -10.39
N TYR A 215 -6.66 -9.15 -11.22
CA TYR A 215 -5.25 -8.98 -10.82
C TYR A 215 -4.87 -7.53 -10.43
N LEU A 216 -5.58 -6.52 -10.92
CA LEU A 216 -5.40 -5.13 -10.46
C LEU A 216 -5.89 -4.91 -9.02
N VAL A 217 -6.66 -5.86 -8.48
CA VAL A 217 -7.21 -5.85 -7.12
C VAL A 217 -6.50 -6.89 -6.25
N SER A 218 -6.28 -8.08 -6.79
CA SER A 218 -5.60 -9.21 -6.16
C SER A 218 -4.41 -9.63 -7.03
N PRO A 219 -3.25 -8.97 -6.91
CA PRO A 219 -2.10 -9.20 -7.80
C PRO A 219 -1.54 -10.61 -7.75
N VAL A 220 -1.84 -11.40 -6.74
CA VAL A 220 -1.52 -12.84 -6.75
C VAL A 220 -2.13 -13.56 -7.96
N GLU A 221 -3.16 -13.03 -8.60
CA GLU A 221 -3.79 -13.59 -9.81
C GLU A 221 -3.10 -13.17 -11.12
N GLY A 222 -2.18 -12.20 -11.07
CA GLY A 222 -1.55 -11.62 -12.24
C GLY A 222 -0.51 -12.49 -12.93
N ASP A 223 0.06 -11.97 -14.00
CA ASP A 223 1.16 -12.56 -14.76
C ASP A 223 2.49 -11.93 -14.31
N LEU A 224 3.34 -12.74 -13.69
CA LEU A 224 4.61 -12.31 -13.13
C LEU A 224 5.79 -12.53 -14.10
N SER A 225 5.56 -13.21 -15.23
CA SER A 225 6.62 -13.74 -16.12
C SER A 225 7.61 -12.71 -16.64
N LYS A 226 7.24 -11.44 -16.66
CA LYS A 226 8.10 -10.31 -17.10
C LYS A 226 8.72 -9.52 -15.95
N LEU A 227 8.39 -9.88 -14.70
CA LEU A 227 8.85 -9.16 -13.53
C LEU A 227 10.22 -9.65 -13.06
N LYS A 228 10.92 -8.80 -12.32
CA LYS A 228 12.25 -9.11 -11.77
C LYS A 228 12.54 -8.23 -10.55
N ASN A 229 13.53 -8.64 -9.76
CA ASN A 229 14.05 -7.88 -8.63
C ASN A 229 12.94 -7.46 -7.64
N ILE A 230 12.10 -8.41 -7.25
CA ILE A 230 11.07 -8.21 -6.24
C ILE A 230 11.58 -8.74 -4.91
N THR A 231 11.57 -7.88 -3.89
CA THR A 231 11.86 -8.28 -2.50
C THR A 231 10.64 -8.00 -1.65
N ILE A 232 10.20 -8.99 -0.88
CA ILE A 232 9.06 -8.89 0.03
C ILE A 232 9.56 -9.02 1.47
N PHE A 233 9.21 -8.04 2.31
CA PHE A 233 9.44 -8.05 3.75
C PHE A 233 8.13 -8.44 4.43
N THR A 234 8.12 -9.54 5.18
CA THR A 234 6.90 -10.07 5.80
C THR A 234 7.16 -10.59 7.20
N GLY A 235 6.15 -10.56 8.05
CA GLY A 235 6.23 -11.03 9.42
C GLY A 235 5.35 -12.25 9.67
N THR A 236 5.81 -13.18 10.55
CA THR A 236 5.03 -14.41 10.84
C THR A 236 3.77 -14.18 11.68
N TYR A 237 3.58 -12.97 12.23
CA TYR A 237 2.37 -12.56 12.97
C TYR A 237 1.46 -11.62 12.16
N ASP A 238 1.58 -11.66 10.83
CA ASP A 238 0.79 -10.88 9.87
C ASP A 238 -0.11 -11.82 9.06
N ILE A 239 -1.43 -11.60 9.09
CA ILE A 239 -2.38 -12.44 8.35
C ILE A 239 -2.20 -12.37 6.83
N LEU A 240 -1.45 -11.39 6.31
CA LEU A 240 -1.12 -11.29 4.89
C LEU A 240 0.12 -12.13 4.51
N ASN A 241 0.89 -12.59 5.48
CA ASN A 241 2.09 -13.43 5.27
C ASN A 241 1.81 -14.71 4.46
N PRO A 242 0.75 -15.49 4.69
CA PRO A 242 0.53 -16.73 3.94
C PRO A 242 0.41 -16.54 2.43
N ASP A 243 -0.12 -15.42 1.96
CA ASP A 243 -0.30 -15.14 0.53
C ASP A 243 1.02 -14.75 -0.16
N VAL A 244 2.04 -14.32 0.60
CA VAL A 244 3.40 -14.11 0.09
C VAL A 244 3.97 -15.40 -0.49
N TYR A 245 3.75 -16.52 0.19
CA TYR A 245 4.24 -17.83 -0.28
C TYR A 245 3.44 -18.37 -1.47
N VAL A 246 2.12 -18.04 -1.55
CA VAL A 246 1.34 -18.34 -2.76
C VAL A 246 1.90 -17.58 -3.96
N LEU A 247 2.21 -16.30 -3.78
CA LEU A 247 2.83 -15.49 -4.83
C LEU A 247 4.22 -16.02 -5.21
N GLN A 248 5.05 -16.37 -4.23
CA GLN A 248 6.41 -16.87 -4.48
C GLN A 248 6.40 -18.19 -5.28
N GLU A 249 5.54 -19.14 -4.94
CA GLU A 249 5.37 -20.38 -5.70
C GLU A 249 4.92 -20.10 -7.13
N LYS A 250 3.92 -19.24 -7.31
CA LYS A 250 3.44 -18.84 -8.63
C LYS A 250 4.53 -18.17 -9.47
N ALA A 251 5.32 -17.27 -8.87
CA ALA A 251 6.45 -16.64 -9.52
C ALA A 251 7.47 -17.65 -10.01
N LYS A 252 7.83 -18.63 -9.16
CA LYS A 252 8.75 -19.70 -9.50
C LYS A 252 8.25 -20.56 -10.66
N GLU A 253 6.96 -20.88 -10.71
CA GLU A 253 6.33 -21.59 -11.84
C GLU A 253 6.45 -20.80 -13.14
N GLN A 254 6.50 -19.47 -13.06
CA GLN A 254 6.67 -18.57 -14.19
C GLN A 254 8.14 -18.18 -14.47
N GLY A 255 9.09 -18.81 -13.76
CA GLY A 255 10.52 -18.55 -13.95
C GLY A 255 11.02 -17.26 -13.34
N VAL A 256 10.27 -16.68 -12.41
CA VAL A 256 10.61 -15.45 -11.69
C VAL A 256 11.01 -15.77 -10.25
N ASP A 257 12.12 -15.22 -9.80
CA ASP A 257 12.57 -15.33 -8.41
C ASP A 257 12.11 -14.10 -7.62
N ILE A 258 11.42 -14.37 -6.50
CA ILE A 258 11.00 -13.35 -5.52
C ILE A 258 11.77 -13.62 -4.23
N GLU A 259 12.58 -12.65 -3.82
CA GLU A 259 13.25 -12.70 -2.53
C GLU A 259 12.25 -12.41 -1.41
N VAL A 260 12.07 -13.37 -0.49
CA VAL A 260 11.23 -13.20 0.70
C VAL A 260 12.12 -13.08 1.93
N LYS A 261 12.05 -11.93 2.59
CA LYS A 261 12.67 -11.67 3.90
C LYS A 261 11.59 -11.78 4.98
N GLU A 262 11.56 -12.96 5.63
CA GLU A 262 10.61 -13.22 6.70
C GLU A 262 11.20 -12.93 8.07
N TYR A 263 10.41 -12.35 8.98
CA TYR A 263 10.81 -11.97 10.32
C TYR A 263 9.90 -12.64 11.35
N GLU A 264 10.49 -13.50 12.18
CA GLU A 264 9.76 -14.24 13.20
C GLU A 264 9.10 -13.29 14.21
N LYS A 265 7.80 -13.49 14.46
CA LYS A 265 6.96 -12.67 15.38
C LYS A 265 6.83 -11.19 15.01
N ALA A 266 7.28 -10.77 13.84
CA ALA A 266 6.95 -9.45 13.34
C ALA A 266 5.47 -9.39 12.94
N GLY A 267 4.79 -8.30 13.31
CA GLY A 267 3.40 -8.03 12.95
C GLY A 267 3.30 -7.26 11.63
N HIS A 268 2.11 -6.78 11.34
CA HIS A 268 1.83 -6.05 10.11
C HIS A 268 2.62 -4.73 10.04
N ILE A 269 3.30 -4.49 8.92
CA ILE A 269 4.12 -3.30 8.62
C ILE A 269 4.99 -2.81 9.79
N TRP A 270 5.59 -3.73 10.55
CA TRP A 270 6.35 -3.46 11.78
C TRP A 270 7.50 -2.46 11.60
N ILE A 271 8.09 -2.42 10.41
CA ILE A 271 9.18 -1.48 10.07
C ILE A 271 8.67 -0.03 10.13
N ILE A 272 7.40 0.19 9.74
CA ILE A 272 6.75 1.51 9.65
C ILE A 272 6.16 1.90 11.01
N THR A 273 5.34 1.02 11.59
CA THR A 273 4.63 1.29 12.85
C THR A 273 5.53 1.25 14.08
N LYS A 274 6.71 0.64 13.95
CA LYS A 274 7.67 0.41 15.04
C LYS A 274 7.07 -0.35 16.24
N LYS A 275 6.09 -1.22 15.95
CA LYS A 275 5.48 -2.11 16.93
C LYS A 275 6.23 -3.45 16.99
N GLY A 276 6.48 -3.97 18.19
CA GLY A 276 7.11 -5.25 18.39
C GLY A 276 8.54 -5.17 18.95
N ASP A 277 9.34 -6.19 18.68
CA ASP A 277 10.73 -6.27 19.14
C ASP A 277 11.62 -5.27 18.39
N SER A 278 12.34 -4.42 19.14
CA SER A 278 13.19 -3.37 18.57
C SER A 278 14.31 -3.91 17.68
N ASN A 279 14.88 -5.08 17.99
CA ASN A 279 15.94 -5.68 17.20
C ASN A 279 15.40 -6.17 15.85
N ILE A 280 14.17 -6.71 15.82
CA ILE A 280 13.50 -7.15 14.59
C ILE A 280 13.14 -5.94 13.74
N ILE A 281 12.67 -4.85 14.37
CA ILE A 281 12.37 -3.60 13.66
C ILE A 281 13.63 -3.02 13.03
N GLU A 282 14.70 -2.91 13.80
CA GLU A 282 15.99 -2.38 13.33
C GLU A 282 16.59 -3.25 12.22
N LYS A 283 16.56 -4.57 12.39
CA LYS A 283 17.01 -5.52 11.37
C LYS A 283 16.22 -5.36 10.06
N GLY A 284 14.89 -5.36 10.14
CA GLY A 284 14.03 -5.21 8.96
C GLY A 284 14.26 -3.88 8.24
N TYR A 285 14.43 -2.80 8.99
CA TYR A 285 14.73 -1.48 8.44
C TYR A 285 16.11 -1.44 7.76
N ASN A 286 17.14 -2.01 8.39
CA ASN A 286 18.49 -2.07 7.81
C ASN A 286 18.53 -2.93 6.55
N ASP A 287 17.86 -4.08 6.54
CA ASP A 287 17.74 -4.93 5.37
C ASP A 287 17.01 -4.20 4.21
N LEU A 288 16.01 -3.36 4.53
CA LEU A 288 15.32 -2.52 3.53
C LEU A 288 16.25 -1.43 2.97
N LEU A 289 17.00 -0.74 3.84
CA LEU A 289 17.99 0.26 3.42
C LEU A 289 19.07 -0.34 2.52
N GLU A 290 19.54 -1.55 2.84
CA GLU A 290 20.50 -2.29 2.01
C GLU A 290 19.93 -2.48 0.61
N LYS A 291 18.69 -2.97 0.48
CA LYS A 291 18.02 -3.16 -0.81
C LYS A 291 17.82 -1.86 -1.61
N ILE A 292 17.54 -0.75 -0.94
CA ILE A 292 17.46 0.55 -1.60
C ILE A 292 18.83 1.02 -2.11
N LYS A 293 19.90 0.78 -1.34
CA LYS A 293 21.26 1.26 -1.65
C LYS A 293 22.02 0.36 -2.64
N GLU A 294 21.70 -0.94 -2.68
CA GLU A 294 22.31 -1.85 -3.67
C GLU A 294 22.20 -1.27 -5.09
N ASP A 295 23.28 -1.38 -5.86
CA ASP A 295 23.24 -1.15 -7.30
C ASP A 295 22.64 -2.37 -8.02
N ASN A 296 22.03 -2.15 -9.17
CA ASN A 296 21.36 -3.21 -9.95
C ASN A 296 22.34 -4.06 -10.72
#